data_3e0dbc7fdf74b1c44cb29db4521ac079
#
_entry.id   3e0dbc7fdf74b1c44cb29db4521ac079
#
_cell.length_a   1.000
_cell.length_b   1.000
_cell.length_c   1.000
_cell.angle_alpha   90.00
_cell.angle_beta   90.00
_cell.angle_gamma   90.00
#
_symmetry.space_group_name_H-M   'P 1'
#
loop_
_entity.id
_entity.type
_entity.pdbx_description
1 polymer ?
#
loop_
_entity_poly.entity_id
_entity_poly.type
_entity_poly.pdbx_seq_one_letter_code
_entity_poly.pdbx_strand_id
1 'polypeptide(L)'
;SKIGAGVVFAAIADAPCPLGPLPGLSGAAAVDTPTGPKALHDVVAGDLVNIADGHPAPVLWAGHATLPTLGRFAPMTLRRPYMKLWDDLVTTRDQRVCLAGSEVEYLFGEERVTTAVRHLEARNCAVSTKPVPAVMTYYQILLGTHGIITVNGALVESFDASAVLDTPALIKSSVLADLAP
;
A
#
# COMPACT_ATOMS: atom_id res chain seq x y z
N SER A 1 -26.41 -0.49 -15.61
CA SER A 1 -25.32 -1.18 -14.90
C SER A 1 -25.84 -1.67 -13.55
N LYS A 2 -25.83 -2.96 -13.33
CA LYS A 2 -26.19 -3.54 -12.02
C LYS A 2 -25.06 -3.25 -11.04
N ILE A 3 -25.28 -2.29 -10.15
CA ILE A 3 -24.49 -2.15 -8.94
C ILE A 3 -24.90 -3.31 -8.05
N GLY A 4 -23.99 -4.23 -7.73
CA GLY A 4 -24.28 -5.39 -6.91
C GLY A 4 -24.80 -4.98 -5.53
N ALA A 5 -25.69 -5.80 -4.97
CA ALA A 5 -26.20 -5.62 -3.62
C ALA A 5 -25.03 -5.56 -2.62
N GLY A 6 -24.87 -4.44 -1.93
CA GLY A 6 -23.83 -4.27 -0.89
C GLY A 6 -22.96 -3.00 -1.04
N VAL A 7 -23.11 -2.24 -2.12
CA VAL A 7 -22.44 -0.94 -2.23
C VAL A 7 -23.36 0.15 -1.64
N VAL A 8 -22.96 0.68 -0.50
CA VAL A 8 -23.64 1.81 0.14
C VAL A 8 -22.86 3.07 -0.18
N PHE A 9 -23.48 4.01 -0.89
CA PHE A 9 -22.91 5.34 -1.09
C PHE A 9 -23.24 6.20 0.13
N ALA A 10 -22.23 6.60 0.88
CA ALA A 10 -22.39 7.49 2.02
C ALA A 10 -22.55 8.95 1.59
N ALA A 11 -21.94 9.34 0.47
CA ALA A 11 -22.06 10.67 -0.13
C ALA A 11 -21.74 10.62 -1.63
N ILE A 12 -22.30 11.56 -2.37
CA ILE A 12 -21.95 11.85 -3.78
C ILE A 12 -21.43 13.30 -3.79
N ALA A 13 -20.22 13.49 -4.31
CA ALA A 13 -19.69 14.83 -4.48
C ALA A 13 -20.33 15.50 -5.70
N ASP A 14 -20.66 16.79 -5.57
CA ASP A 14 -21.25 17.60 -6.65
C ASP A 14 -20.24 17.90 -7.77
N ALA A 15 -18.96 17.69 -7.51
CA ALA A 15 -17.88 17.84 -8.49
C ALA A 15 -16.92 16.64 -8.47
N PRO A 16 -16.26 16.33 -9.61
CA PRO A 16 -15.24 15.32 -9.65
C PRO A 16 -14.12 15.62 -8.63
N CYS A 17 -13.90 14.72 -7.68
CA CYS A 17 -12.75 14.79 -6.80
C CYS A 17 -11.60 14.00 -7.46
N PRO A 18 -10.47 14.64 -7.81
CA PRO A 18 -9.33 13.92 -8.34
C PRO A 18 -8.76 13.05 -7.21
N LEU A 19 -9.00 11.75 -7.33
CA LEU A 19 -8.33 10.77 -6.47
C LEU A 19 -6.89 10.61 -6.96
N GLY A 20 -5.94 11.02 -6.15
CA GLY A 20 -4.53 10.74 -6.33
C GLY A 20 -4.22 9.23 -6.36
N PRO A 21 -2.96 8.83 -6.34
CA PRO A 21 -2.56 7.44 -6.12
C PRO A 21 -3.19 6.92 -4.82
N LEU A 22 -3.71 5.69 -4.88
CA LEU A 22 -4.31 5.02 -3.72
C LEU A 22 -3.48 3.78 -3.39
N PRO A 23 -2.32 3.95 -2.73
CA PRO A 23 -1.55 2.80 -2.27
C PRO A 23 -2.37 2.05 -1.21
N GLY A 24 -2.13 0.74 -1.09
CA GLY A 24 -2.82 -0.06 -0.09
C GLY A 24 -2.44 -1.52 -0.12
N LEU A 25 -2.42 -2.12 1.04
CA LEU A 25 -2.04 -3.50 1.29
C LEU A 25 -3.21 -4.25 1.94
N SER A 26 -3.34 -5.53 1.67
CA SER A 26 -4.28 -6.41 2.37
C SER A 26 -4.04 -6.39 3.88
N GLY A 27 -5.10 -6.37 4.67
CA GLY A 27 -4.99 -6.39 6.14
C GLY A 27 -4.39 -7.68 6.71
N ALA A 28 -4.46 -8.79 5.98
CA ALA A 28 -3.83 -10.04 6.36
C ALA A 28 -2.31 -10.06 6.08
N ALA A 29 -1.80 -9.11 5.29
CA ALA A 29 -0.35 -8.99 5.06
C ALA A 29 0.36 -8.64 6.37
N ALA A 30 1.50 -9.27 6.62
CA ALA A 30 2.25 -9.08 7.87
C ALA A 30 3.43 -8.14 7.66
N VAL A 31 3.44 -7.02 8.39
CA VAL A 31 4.58 -6.12 8.47
C VAL A 31 5.59 -6.64 9.48
N ASP A 32 6.87 -6.50 9.16
CA ASP A 32 7.95 -6.88 10.06
C ASP A 32 8.10 -5.87 11.20
N THR A 33 8.16 -6.39 12.45
CA THR A 33 8.33 -5.58 13.66
C THR A 33 9.48 -6.13 14.51
N PRO A 34 10.01 -5.36 15.46
CA PRO A 34 11.06 -5.87 16.37
C PRO A 34 10.67 -7.11 17.18
N THR A 35 9.37 -7.36 17.33
CA THR A 35 8.84 -8.52 18.07
C THR A 35 8.36 -9.65 17.17
N GLY A 36 8.55 -9.54 15.86
CA GLY A 36 8.12 -10.48 14.85
C GLY A 36 7.03 -9.92 13.91
N PRO A 37 6.59 -10.69 12.92
CA PRO A 37 5.59 -10.24 11.96
C PRO A 37 4.25 -9.94 12.64
N LYS A 38 3.63 -8.81 12.29
CA LYS A 38 2.31 -8.37 12.79
C LYS A 38 1.38 -8.08 11.61
N ALA A 39 0.15 -8.61 11.65
CA ALA A 39 -0.82 -8.35 10.58
C ALA A 39 -1.17 -6.86 10.50
N LEU A 40 -1.27 -6.32 9.29
CA LEU A 40 -1.52 -4.88 9.08
C LEU A 40 -2.83 -4.40 9.69
N HIS A 41 -3.85 -5.26 9.76
CA HIS A 41 -5.12 -4.90 10.40
C HIS A 41 -5.02 -4.76 11.93
N ASP A 42 -3.94 -5.26 12.55
CA ASP A 42 -3.68 -5.14 13.99
C ASP A 42 -2.70 -4.01 14.32
N VAL A 43 -2.09 -3.39 13.30
CA VAL A 43 -1.14 -2.29 13.51
C VAL A 43 -1.87 -1.03 13.94
N VAL A 44 -1.37 -0.39 14.98
CA VAL A 44 -1.92 0.87 15.51
C VAL A 44 -0.81 1.93 15.63
N ALA A 45 -1.21 3.19 15.77
CA ALA A 45 -0.27 4.27 16.06
C ALA A 45 0.50 3.99 17.35
N GLY A 46 1.81 4.22 17.33
CA GLY A 46 2.75 3.90 18.41
C GLY A 46 3.45 2.55 18.28
N ASP A 47 2.96 1.63 17.44
CA ASP A 47 3.69 0.41 17.12
C ASP A 47 5.04 0.73 16.46
N LEU A 48 6.01 -0.17 16.63
CA LEU A 48 7.30 -0.09 15.95
C LEU A 48 7.31 -1.05 14.76
N VAL A 49 7.74 -0.59 13.59
CA VAL A 49 7.96 -1.41 12.40
C VAL A 49 9.41 -1.31 11.94
N ASN A 50 9.96 -2.39 11.42
CA ASN A 50 11.31 -2.40 10.89
C ASN A 50 11.32 -1.77 9.50
N ILE A 51 12.16 -0.73 9.31
CA ILE A 51 12.44 -0.16 8.01
C ILE A 51 13.62 -0.90 7.35
N ALA A 52 13.71 -0.82 6.03
CA ALA A 52 14.72 -1.56 5.25
C ALA A 52 16.16 -1.23 5.64
N ASP A 53 16.40 -0.09 6.27
CA ASP A 53 17.71 0.36 6.75
C ASP A 53 18.08 -0.25 8.13
N GLY A 54 17.24 -1.14 8.65
CA GLY A 54 17.53 -1.95 9.83
C GLY A 54 17.14 -1.31 11.16
N HIS A 55 16.56 -0.12 11.17
CA HIS A 55 16.11 0.55 12.39
C HIS A 55 14.58 0.49 12.53
N PRO A 56 14.05 0.26 13.73
CA PRO A 56 12.62 0.35 13.95
C PRO A 56 12.16 1.82 13.91
N ALA A 57 11.03 2.06 13.24
CA ALA A 57 10.39 3.36 13.16
C ALA A 57 8.98 3.31 13.76
N PRO A 58 8.56 4.36 14.51
CA PRO A 58 7.22 4.40 15.06
C PRO A 58 6.17 4.67 13.98
N VAL A 59 5.07 3.96 14.06
CA VAL A 59 3.87 4.21 13.27
C VAL A 59 3.17 5.44 13.84
N LEU A 60 3.07 6.50 13.06
CA LEU A 60 2.35 7.72 13.47
C LEU A 60 0.86 7.58 13.25
N TRP A 61 0.48 6.88 12.18
CA TRP A 61 -0.92 6.63 11.83
C TRP A 61 -1.04 5.30 11.09
N ALA A 62 -2.10 4.57 11.40
CA ALA A 62 -2.52 3.39 10.68
C ALA A 62 -3.99 3.56 10.30
N GLY A 63 -4.32 3.33 9.04
CA GLY A 63 -5.67 3.50 8.56
C GLY A 63 -6.02 2.56 7.43
N HIS A 64 -7.31 2.52 7.12
CA HIS A 64 -7.82 1.64 6.08
C HIS A 64 -8.96 2.29 5.29
N ALA A 65 -9.17 1.77 4.09
CA ALA A 65 -10.32 2.12 3.25
C ALA A 65 -10.88 0.85 2.62
N THR A 66 -12.21 0.73 2.63
CA THR A 66 -12.91 -0.36 1.93
C THR A 66 -13.35 0.15 0.55
N LEU A 67 -12.85 -0.48 -0.49
CA LEU A 67 -13.01 -0.06 -1.88
C LEU A 67 -13.66 -1.18 -2.72
N PRO A 68 -14.42 -0.84 -3.78
CA PRO A 68 -14.90 -1.81 -4.74
C PRO A 68 -13.70 -2.41 -5.50
N THR A 69 -13.71 -3.72 -5.78
CA THR A 69 -12.62 -4.41 -6.48
C THR A 69 -12.75 -4.31 -8.00
N LEU A 70 -13.05 -3.12 -8.51
CA LEU A 70 -13.29 -2.85 -9.92
C LEU A 70 -12.36 -1.74 -10.44
N GLY A 71 -11.97 -1.85 -11.70
CA GLY A 71 -11.18 -0.84 -12.40
C GLY A 71 -9.86 -0.56 -11.70
N ARG A 72 -9.58 0.71 -11.36
CA ARG A 72 -8.35 1.10 -10.69
C ARG A 72 -8.20 0.57 -9.26
N PHE A 73 -9.30 0.18 -8.62
CA PHE A 73 -9.30 -0.38 -7.27
C PHE A 73 -9.20 -1.91 -7.26
N ALA A 74 -9.17 -2.53 -8.45
CA ALA A 74 -8.98 -3.97 -8.54
C ALA A 74 -7.64 -4.37 -7.91
N PRO A 75 -7.64 -5.36 -7.00
CA PRO A 75 -6.42 -5.81 -6.34
C PRO A 75 -5.47 -6.49 -7.31
N MET A 76 -4.20 -6.38 -7.01
CA MET A 76 -3.12 -7.11 -7.64
C MET A 76 -2.46 -8.02 -6.62
N THR A 77 -2.15 -9.24 -7.01
CA THR A 77 -1.46 -10.20 -6.15
C THR A 77 -0.04 -10.38 -6.64
N LEU A 78 0.91 -10.04 -5.78
CA LEU A 78 2.32 -10.39 -5.93
C LEU A 78 2.51 -11.80 -5.38
N ARG A 79 3.03 -12.70 -6.20
CA ARG A 79 3.13 -14.12 -5.87
C ARG A 79 4.45 -14.47 -5.22
N ARG A 80 4.39 -15.32 -4.19
CA ARG A 80 5.57 -16.01 -3.69
C ARG A 80 6.13 -16.98 -4.74
N PRO A 81 7.43 -17.25 -4.77
CA PRO A 81 8.48 -16.71 -3.89
C PRO A 81 9.14 -15.43 -4.45
N TYR A 82 8.52 -14.80 -5.46
CA TYR A 82 9.07 -13.59 -6.08
C TYR A 82 9.20 -12.47 -5.06
N MET A 83 10.17 -11.59 -5.26
CA MET A 83 10.46 -10.45 -4.38
C MET A 83 10.71 -10.83 -2.92
N LYS A 84 11.23 -12.04 -2.67
CA LYS A 84 11.45 -12.65 -1.35
C LYS A 84 10.16 -12.87 -0.54
N LEU A 85 9.01 -12.84 -1.18
CA LEU A 85 7.74 -13.11 -0.52
C LEU A 85 7.70 -14.54 0.03
N TRP A 86 7.37 -14.67 1.33
CA TRP A 86 7.08 -15.96 1.96
C TRP A 86 5.59 -16.33 1.86
N ASP A 87 4.71 -15.33 1.62
CA ASP A 87 3.30 -15.52 1.29
C ASP A 87 2.86 -14.52 0.21
N ASP A 88 1.79 -14.81 -0.52
CA ASP A 88 1.23 -13.94 -1.53
C ASP A 88 0.83 -12.58 -0.91
N LEU A 89 1.18 -11.49 -1.56
CA LEU A 89 0.86 -10.14 -1.11
C LEU A 89 -0.18 -9.50 -2.01
N VAL A 90 -1.35 -9.22 -1.46
CA VAL A 90 -2.43 -8.53 -2.17
C VAL A 90 -2.35 -7.04 -1.91
N THR A 91 -2.34 -6.26 -2.99
CA THR A 91 -2.14 -4.81 -2.97
C THR A 91 -3.12 -4.09 -3.89
N THR A 92 -3.23 -2.78 -3.76
CA THR A 92 -3.76 -1.93 -4.82
C THR A 92 -2.76 -1.81 -5.97
N ARG A 93 -3.24 -1.36 -7.14
CA ARG A 93 -2.40 -1.13 -8.33
C ARG A 93 -1.36 -0.02 -8.12
N ASP A 94 -1.66 0.93 -7.24
CA ASP A 94 -0.83 2.11 -6.98
C ASP A 94 0.18 1.90 -5.84
N GLN A 95 0.11 0.75 -5.12
CA GLN A 95 1.11 0.44 -4.10
C GLN A 95 2.50 0.40 -4.74
N ARG A 96 3.45 1.09 -4.13
CA ARG A 96 4.83 1.07 -4.59
C ARG A 96 5.60 -0.02 -3.86
N VAL A 97 6.40 -0.74 -4.61
CA VAL A 97 7.29 -1.80 -4.13
C VAL A 97 8.71 -1.45 -4.50
N CYS A 98 9.63 -1.87 -3.67
CA CYS A 98 11.06 -1.66 -3.88
C CYS A 98 11.68 -2.93 -4.48
N LEU A 99 12.27 -2.79 -5.65
CA LEU A 99 13.07 -3.81 -6.30
C LEU A 99 14.52 -3.61 -5.90
N ALA A 100 15.21 -4.68 -5.56
CA ALA A 100 16.62 -4.68 -5.18
C ALA A 100 17.31 -5.94 -5.70
N GLY A 101 18.61 -5.85 -5.89
CA GLY A 101 19.45 -6.97 -6.30
C GLY A 101 20.30 -6.65 -7.51
N SER A 102 21.20 -7.57 -7.87
CA SER A 102 22.21 -7.34 -8.92
C SER A 102 21.64 -7.00 -10.30
N GLU A 103 20.44 -7.52 -10.61
CA GLU A 103 19.77 -7.18 -11.89
C GLU A 103 19.29 -5.73 -11.88
N VAL A 104 18.80 -5.22 -10.76
CA VAL A 104 18.37 -3.83 -10.59
C VAL A 104 19.58 -2.89 -10.70
N GLU A 105 20.65 -3.24 -10.00
CA GLU A 105 21.92 -2.48 -10.06
C GLU A 105 22.49 -2.46 -11.48
N TYR A 106 22.47 -3.57 -12.18
CA TYR A 106 22.94 -3.66 -13.55
C TYR A 106 22.11 -2.81 -14.53
N LEU A 107 20.77 -2.82 -14.38
CA LEU A 107 19.86 -2.13 -15.30
C LEU A 107 19.71 -0.63 -15.01
N PHE A 108 19.81 -0.22 -13.76
CA PHE A 108 19.47 1.13 -13.33
C PHE A 108 20.65 1.88 -12.69
N GLY A 109 21.74 1.21 -12.38
CA GLY A 109 22.90 1.81 -11.68
C GLY A 109 22.61 2.12 -10.20
N GLU A 110 21.49 1.62 -9.65
CA GLU A 110 21.02 1.88 -8.31
C GLU A 110 20.84 0.56 -7.55
N GLU A 111 21.17 0.53 -6.27
CA GLU A 111 20.97 -0.65 -5.43
C GLU A 111 19.48 -1.01 -5.29
N ARG A 112 18.62 0.00 -5.34
CA ARG A 112 17.17 -0.13 -5.15
C ARG A 112 16.42 0.86 -6.04
N VAL A 113 15.32 0.40 -6.63
CA VAL A 113 14.36 1.25 -7.35
C VAL A 113 12.95 0.96 -6.90
N THR A 114 12.12 1.97 -6.84
CA THR A 114 10.71 1.81 -6.48
C THR A 114 9.81 1.94 -7.70
N THR A 115 8.77 1.11 -7.76
CA THR A 115 7.80 1.13 -8.86
C THR A 115 6.41 0.79 -8.34
N ALA A 116 5.38 1.33 -9.00
CA ALA A 116 4.01 0.92 -8.70
C ALA A 116 3.73 -0.49 -9.24
N VAL A 117 2.98 -1.29 -8.47
CA VAL A 117 2.68 -2.70 -8.82
C VAL A 117 2.05 -2.84 -10.20
N ARG A 118 1.23 -1.87 -10.64
CA ARG A 118 0.65 -1.86 -11.99
C ARG A 118 1.68 -1.94 -13.12
N HIS A 119 2.90 -1.44 -12.90
CA HIS A 119 3.95 -1.48 -13.92
C HIS A 119 4.64 -2.84 -14.04
N LEU A 120 4.42 -3.71 -13.06
CA LEU A 120 4.95 -5.08 -13.05
C LEU A 120 4.04 -6.08 -13.80
N GLU A 121 2.77 -5.72 -14.04
CA GLU A 121 1.77 -6.60 -14.65
C GLU A 121 2.18 -7.11 -16.04
N ALA A 122 2.77 -6.26 -16.86
CA ALA A 122 3.09 -6.57 -18.25
C ALA A 122 4.33 -7.45 -18.44
N ARG A 123 5.12 -7.67 -17.40
CA ARG A 123 6.46 -8.28 -17.52
C ARG A 123 6.66 -9.53 -16.69
N ASN A 124 5.70 -9.90 -15.83
CA ASN A 124 6.03 -10.87 -14.81
C ASN A 124 4.84 -11.78 -14.43
N CYS A 125 5.07 -13.08 -14.56
CA CYS A 125 4.20 -14.11 -13.97
C CYS A 125 4.07 -14.01 -12.44
N ALA A 126 4.88 -13.17 -11.79
CA ALA A 126 4.80 -12.86 -10.37
C ALA A 126 3.56 -12.04 -9.98
N VAL A 127 2.90 -11.39 -10.95
CA VAL A 127 1.70 -10.59 -10.70
C VAL A 127 0.49 -11.28 -11.32
N SER A 128 -0.57 -11.42 -10.55
CA SER A 128 -1.81 -12.03 -11.04
C SER A 128 -3.03 -11.30 -10.52
N THR A 129 -4.09 -11.36 -11.32
CA THR A 129 -5.44 -11.01 -10.90
C THR A 129 -6.18 -12.30 -10.58
N LYS A 130 -6.60 -12.50 -9.33
CA LYS A 130 -7.43 -13.63 -8.91
C LYS A 130 -8.87 -13.14 -8.72
N PRO A 131 -9.88 -14.04 -8.81
CA PRO A 131 -11.23 -13.70 -8.36
C PRO A 131 -11.19 -13.19 -6.91
N VAL A 132 -11.81 -12.05 -6.68
CA VAL A 132 -11.78 -11.34 -5.39
C VAL A 132 -13.21 -10.99 -4.98
N PRO A 133 -13.48 -10.77 -3.69
CA PRO A 133 -14.79 -10.28 -3.24
C PRO A 133 -15.13 -8.93 -3.90
N ALA A 134 -16.40 -8.57 -3.94
CA ALA A 134 -16.88 -7.34 -4.58
C ALA A 134 -16.29 -6.06 -3.95
N VAL A 135 -15.91 -6.13 -2.69
CA VAL A 135 -15.23 -5.07 -1.95
C VAL A 135 -14.05 -5.65 -1.18
N MET A 136 -13.02 -4.83 -0.97
CA MET A 136 -11.84 -5.21 -0.22
C MET A 136 -11.35 -4.05 0.63
N THR A 137 -10.88 -4.34 1.85
CA THR A 137 -10.30 -3.36 2.74
C THR A 137 -8.79 -3.37 2.58
N TYR A 138 -8.25 -2.19 2.28
CA TYR A 138 -6.82 -1.94 2.15
C TYR A 138 -6.33 -1.10 3.32
N TYR A 139 -5.15 -1.39 3.78
CA TYR A 139 -4.49 -0.78 4.92
C TYR A 139 -3.26 0.01 4.48
N GLN A 140 -2.97 1.07 5.23
CA GLN A 140 -1.77 1.87 5.08
C GLN A 140 -1.23 2.27 6.44
N ILE A 141 0.09 2.43 6.52
CA ILE A 141 0.77 2.97 7.68
C ILE A 141 1.63 4.17 7.31
N LEU A 142 1.54 5.21 8.11
CA LEU A 142 2.35 6.42 8.00
C LEU A 142 3.44 6.38 9.06
N LEU A 143 4.67 6.60 8.66
CA LEU A 143 5.83 6.73 9.53
C LEU A 143 6.24 8.20 9.67
N GLY A 144 7.04 8.51 10.67
CA GLY A 144 7.57 9.87 10.87
C GLY A 144 8.47 10.34 9.72
N THR A 145 9.10 9.40 9.03
CA THR A 145 9.84 9.63 7.79
C THR A 145 9.38 8.59 6.78
N HIS A 146 9.07 9.03 5.55
CA HIS A 146 8.74 8.11 4.48
C HIS A 146 9.87 7.07 4.32
N GLY A 147 9.52 5.81 4.28
CA GLY A 147 10.50 4.73 4.28
C GLY A 147 10.00 3.45 3.63
N ILE A 148 10.93 2.54 3.42
CA ILE A 148 10.65 1.21 2.91
C ILE A 148 10.55 0.26 4.09
N ILE A 149 9.44 -0.47 4.17
CA ILE A 149 9.14 -1.48 5.18
C ILE A 149 9.13 -2.87 4.55
N THR A 150 9.27 -3.89 5.38
CA THR A 150 9.15 -5.29 4.93
C THR A 150 7.76 -5.81 5.23
N VAL A 151 7.06 -6.27 4.20
CA VAL A 151 5.73 -6.88 4.31
C VAL A 151 5.70 -8.22 3.59
N ASN A 152 5.35 -9.29 4.30
CA ASN A 152 5.44 -10.68 3.81
C ASN A 152 6.81 -11.02 3.20
N GLY A 153 7.89 -10.32 3.61
CA GLY A 153 9.24 -10.48 3.07
C GLY A 153 9.59 -9.56 1.90
N ALA A 154 8.61 -8.95 1.24
CA ALA A 154 8.86 -7.96 0.20
C ALA A 154 9.09 -6.56 0.77
N LEU A 155 9.90 -5.78 0.07
CA LEU A 155 10.14 -4.37 0.37
C LEU A 155 9.04 -3.51 -0.26
N VAL A 156 8.30 -2.76 0.54
CA VAL A 156 7.23 -1.87 0.09
C VAL A 156 7.38 -0.48 0.69
N GLU A 157 6.92 0.54 -0.02
CA GLU A 157 6.90 1.91 0.52
C GLU A 157 5.77 2.05 1.56
N SER A 158 6.08 2.70 2.68
CA SER A 158 5.08 3.20 3.62
C SER A 158 4.22 4.29 2.96
N PHE A 159 3.13 4.69 3.59
CA PHE A 159 2.30 5.76 3.07
C PHE A 159 3.11 7.06 2.95
N ASP A 160 3.08 7.65 1.75
CA ASP A 160 3.67 8.96 1.50
C ASP A 160 2.58 10.02 1.60
N ALA A 161 2.62 10.80 2.67
CA ALA A 161 1.67 11.87 2.89
C ALA A 161 1.90 13.08 1.97
N SER A 162 3.08 13.22 1.35
CA SER A 162 3.40 14.38 0.51
C SER A 162 2.43 14.51 -0.67
N ALA A 163 2.07 13.39 -1.29
CA ALA A 163 1.10 13.38 -2.40
C ALA A 163 -0.31 13.87 -1.98
N VAL A 164 -0.66 13.79 -0.69
CA VAL A 164 -1.92 14.29 -0.13
C VAL A 164 -1.76 15.76 0.26
N LEU A 165 -0.59 16.15 0.79
CA LEU A 165 -0.29 17.52 1.20
C LEU A 165 -0.33 18.51 0.04
N ASP A 166 -0.01 18.06 -1.16
CA ASP A 166 -0.10 18.87 -2.38
C ASP A 166 -1.55 19.14 -2.84
N THR A 167 -2.54 18.54 -2.17
CA THR A 167 -3.96 18.69 -2.50
C THR A 167 -4.75 19.15 -1.28
N PRO A 168 -4.87 20.46 -1.03
CA PRO A 168 -5.52 21.02 0.17
C PRO A 168 -6.94 20.53 0.43
N ALA A 169 -7.68 20.21 -0.63
CA ALA A 169 -9.03 19.65 -0.51
C ALA A 169 -9.05 18.25 0.10
N LEU A 170 -8.01 17.44 -0.17
CA LEU A 170 -7.87 16.10 0.41
C LEU A 170 -7.43 16.17 1.88
N ILE A 171 -6.60 17.14 2.24
CA ILE A 171 -6.18 17.34 3.64
C ILE A 171 -7.40 17.64 4.51
N LYS A 172 -8.23 18.61 4.11
CA LYS A 172 -9.41 19.04 4.88
C LYS A 172 -10.44 17.93 5.12
N SER A 173 -10.48 16.92 4.23
CA SER A 173 -11.41 15.79 4.33
C SER A 173 -10.79 14.52 4.91
N SER A 174 -9.54 14.56 5.32
CA SER A 174 -8.80 13.41 5.82
C SER A 174 -8.40 13.59 7.29
N VAL A 175 -8.06 12.47 7.93
CA VAL A 175 -7.46 12.46 9.29
C VAL A 175 -6.14 13.23 9.36
N LEU A 176 -5.53 13.55 8.22
CA LEU A 176 -4.32 14.37 8.16
C LEU A 176 -4.61 15.84 8.53
N ALA A 177 -5.86 16.28 8.49
CA ALA A 177 -6.24 17.62 8.95
C ALA A 177 -5.88 17.83 10.44
N ASP A 178 -5.93 16.77 11.24
CA ASP A 178 -5.61 16.80 12.65
C ASP A 178 -4.10 16.63 12.93
N LEU A 179 -3.32 16.23 11.92
CA LEU A 179 -1.88 16.03 12.01
C LEU A 179 -1.09 17.15 11.32
N ALA A 180 -1.74 18.05 10.59
CA ALA A 180 -1.10 19.22 10.00
C ALA A 180 -0.74 20.23 11.08
N PRO A 181 0.51 20.75 11.10
CA PRO A 181 0.94 21.76 12.08
C PRO A 181 0.23 23.09 11.90
#